data_af9a4bac49cb3a17fe50e9cc863be750
#
_entry.id   af9a4bac49cb3a17fe50e9cc863be750
#
_cell.length_a   1.000
_cell.length_b   1.000
_cell.length_c   1.000
_cell.angle_alpha   90.00
_cell.angle_beta   90.00
_cell.angle_gamma   90.00
#
_symmetry.space_group_name_H-M   'P 1'
#
loop_
_entity.id
_entity.type
_entity.pdbx_description
1 polymer ?
#
loop_
_entity_poly.entity_id
_entity_poly.type
_entity_poly.pdbx_seq_one_letter_code
_entity_poly.pdbx_strand_id
1 'polypeptide(L)'
;MWPGKGEEHIMNKLTISFCGAALEPRPSGALWWPEARLLCVADLHLGKAERMARRGGGLLPPYECAETLERLDTEIEALSPEVVICLGDSFDDGPAAESLSEPHRLWIARLMAGRDWIWIAGNHDPAPLSLSGQHMGEFVQEPLTFRHIAKADSSPGEISGHFHPKARVGGVRRPCFLVDQHRMILPAFGAYTGGMDLSAPEIAGLMQGDARAILTGATQAVLPMVAA
;
A
#
# COMPACT_ATOMS: atom_id res chain seq x y z
N MET A 1 -14.65 44.06 -9.93
CA MET A 1 -14.72 43.51 -8.55
C MET A 1 -14.77 42.01 -8.67
N TRP A 2 -13.67 41.29 -8.47
CA TRP A 2 -13.59 39.82 -8.52
C TRP A 2 -14.04 39.28 -7.16
N PRO A 3 -14.92 38.26 -7.10
CA PRO A 3 -15.21 37.60 -5.83
C PRO A 3 -14.03 36.75 -5.39
N GLY A 4 -13.88 36.68 -4.10
CA GLY A 4 -12.71 36.23 -3.37
C GLY A 4 -12.40 34.74 -3.48
N LYS A 5 -11.14 34.48 -3.16
CA LYS A 5 -10.51 33.20 -2.89
C LYS A 5 -11.22 32.43 -1.78
N GLY A 6 -11.23 31.11 -1.92
CA GLY A 6 -11.16 30.20 -0.79
C GLY A 6 -12.45 29.46 -0.48
N GLU A 7 -12.85 28.54 -1.33
CA GLU A 7 -13.42 27.29 -0.83
C GLU A 7 -12.26 26.28 -0.74
N GLU A 8 -11.68 26.14 0.45
CA GLU A 8 -10.94 24.94 0.82
C GLU A 8 -11.90 23.78 0.63
N HIS A 9 -11.68 22.99 -0.40
CA HIS A 9 -12.26 21.66 -0.50
C HIS A 9 -11.74 20.89 0.71
N ILE A 10 -12.50 20.89 1.79
CA ILE A 10 -12.38 19.91 2.86
C ILE A 10 -12.67 18.57 2.19
N MET A 11 -11.63 17.92 1.69
CA MET A 11 -11.74 16.51 1.29
C MET A 11 -12.18 15.77 2.56
N ASN A 12 -13.40 15.25 2.54
CA ASN A 12 -13.96 14.45 3.63
C ASN A 12 -12.98 13.29 3.87
N LYS A 13 -12.16 13.40 4.91
CA LYS A 13 -11.26 12.34 5.35
C LYS A 13 -12.11 11.12 5.71
N LEU A 14 -11.93 10.03 4.99
CA LEU A 14 -12.55 8.77 5.36
C LEU A 14 -11.78 8.16 6.54
N THR A 15 -12.39 8.15 7.71
CA THR A 15 -11.85 7.47 8.89
C THR A 15 -12.71 6.25 9.17
N ILE A 16 -12.07 5.11 9.43
CA ILE A 16 -12.72 3.87 9.81
C ILE A 16 -12.21 3.41 11.18
N SER A 17 -13.09 2.82 11.98
CA SER A 17 -12.69 2.11 13.21
C SER A 17 -12.39 0.66 12.85
N PHE A 18 -11.17 0.20 13.17
CA PHE A 18 -10.73 -1.16 12.90
C PHE A 18 -9.96 -1.72 14.11
N CYS A 19 -10.50 -2.75 14.75
CA CYS A 19 -9.91 -3.41 15.92
C CYS A 19 -9.42 -2.45 17.02
N GLY A 20 -10.15 -1.35 17.27
CA GLY A 20 -9.81 -0.35 18.26
C GLY A 20 -8.92 0.79 17.78
N ALA A 21 -8.39 0.74 16.57
CA ALA A 21 -7.64 1.82 15.96
C ALA A 21 -8.52 2.66 15.02
N ALA A 22 -8.30 3.97 14.97
CA ALA A 22 -8.90 4.88 14.00
C ALA A 22 -7.95 5.02 12.81
N LEU A 23 -8.31 4.45 11.66
CA LEU A 23 -7.47 4.37 10.48
C LEU A 23 -8.03 5.22 9.34
N GLU A 24 -7.16 5.80 8.53
CA GLU A 24 -7.50 6.59 7.35
C GLU A 24 -6.95 5.90 6.07
N PRO A 25 -7.79 5.12 5.34
CA PRO A 25 -7.45 4.68 3.99
C PRO A 25 -7.29 5.89 3.08
N ARG A 26 -6.11 6.06 2.47
CA ARG A 26 -5.79 7.23 1.66
C ARG A 26 -6.19 7.03 0.19
N PRO A 27 -6.55 8.11 -0.53
CA PRO A 27 -6.79 8.05 -1.98
C PRO A 27 -5.62 7.46 -2.79
N SER A 28 -4.40 7.66 -2.32
CA SER A 28 -3.17 7.12 -2.91
C SER A 28 -3.04 5.59 -2.83
N GLY A 29 -3.77 4.94 -1.91
CA GLY A 29 -3.59 3.54 -1.54
C GLY A 29 -2.74 3.32 -0.29
N ALA A 30 -2.19 4.37 0.31
CA ALA A 30 -1.55 4.30 1.63
C ALA A 30 -2.59 4.18 2.75
N LEU A 31 -2.19 3.57 3.86
CA LEU A 31 -2.97 3.53 5.09
C LEU A 31 -2.30 4.43 6.13
N TRP A 32 -3.05 5.38 6.67
CA TRP A 32 -2.58 6.26 7.73
C TRP A 32 -3.22 5.92 9.08
N TRP A 33 -2.40 5.81 10.10
CA TRP A 33 -2.83 5.66 11.49
C TRP A 33 -2.40 6.90 12.28
N PRO A 34 -3.29 7.91 12.48
CA PRO A 34 -2.93 9.19 13.08
C PRO A 34 -2.36 9.09 14.48
N GLU A 35 -2.98 8.27 15.35
CA GLU A 35 -2.57 8.14 16.77
C GLU A 35 -1.16 7.59 16.93
N ALA A 36 -0.76 6.66 16.05
CA ALA A 36 0.57 6.08 16.02
C ALA A 36 1.55 6.85 15.13
N ARG A 37 1.10 7.91 14.44
CA ARG A 37 1.87 8.63 13.39
C ARG A 37 2.53 7.67 12.40
N LEU A 38 1.78 6.63 12.02
CA LEU A 38 2.25 5.51 11.22
C LEU A 38 1.62 5.54 9.82
N LEU A 39 2.47 5.52 8.80
CA LEU A 39 2.09 5.37 7.39
C LEU A 39 2.46 3.96 6.93
N CYS A 40 1.50 3.24 6.36
CA CYS A 40 1.73 1.93 5.78
C CYS A 40 1.41 1.94 4.28
N VAL A 41 2.33 1.41 3.47
CA VAL A 41 2.17 1.19 2.03
C VAL A 41 2.52 -0.25 1.71
N ALA A 42 1.84 -0.86 0.74
CA ALA A 42 2.07 -2.25 0.35
C ALA A 42 2.50 -2.35 -1.11
N ASP A 43 3.31 -3.35 -1.41
CA ASP A 43 3.56 -3.79 -2.79
C ASP A 43 4.03 -2.64 -3.70
N LEU A 44 5.16 -2.02 -3.36
CA LEU A 44 5.75 -0.91 -4.13
C LEU A 44 6.28 -1.38 -5.49
N HIS A 45 6.80 -2.62 -5.56
CA HIS A 45 7.37 -3.24 -6.75
C HIS A 45 8.34 -2.34 -7.52
N LEU A 46 9.21 -1.63 -6.80
CA LEU A 46 10.24 -0.79 -7.40
C LEU A 46 11.16 -1.62 -8.32
N GLY A 47 11.50 -1.09 -9.49
CA GLY A 47 12.33 -1.76 -10.49
C GLY A 47 11.57 -2.76 -11.36
N LYS A 48 10.25 -2.71 -11.42
CA LYS A 48 9.43 -3.59 -12.24
C LYS A 48 9.72 -3.48 -13.73
N ALA A 49 9.89 -2.26 -14.25
CA ALA A 49 10.21 -2.04 -15.66
C ALA A 49 11.57 -2.67 -16.02
N GLU A 50 12.57 -2.54 -15.15
CA GLU A 50 13.88 -3.15 -15.30
C GLU A 50 13.80 -4.69 -15.33
N ARG A 51 13.11 -5.28 -14.34
CA ARG A 51 12.92 -6.74 -14.29
C ARG A 51 12.20 -7.26 -15.54
N MET A 52 11.15 -6.59 -16.00
CA MET A 52 10.43 -7.00 -17.21
C MET A 52 11.33 -6.93 -18.44
N ALA A 53 12.11 -5.86 -18.60
CA ALA A 53 13.07 -5.74 -19.69
C ALA A 53 14.13 -6.85 -19.63
N ARG A 54 14.70 -7.12 -18.46
CA ARG A 54 15.71 -8.17 -18.25
C ARG A 54 15.17 -9.58 -18.54
N ARG A 55 13.88 -9.84 -18.31
CA ARG A 55 13.25 -11.14 -18.58
C ARG A 55 12.63 -11.26 -19.98
N GLY A 56 12.86 -10.30 -20.87
CA GLY A 56 12.31 -10.30 -22.24
C GLY A 56 10.80 -10.12 -22.28
N GLY A 57 10.21 -9.53 -21.24
CA GLY A 57 8.80 -9.15 -21.17
C GLY A 57 8.49 -7.88 -21.97
N GLY A 58 7.21 -7.48 -21.99
CA GLY A 58 6.80 -6.23 -22.61
C GLY A 58 7.49 -5.03 -21.94
N LEU A 59 7.85 -4.02 -22.72
CA LEU A 59 8.44 -2.79 -22.19
C LEU A 59 7.38 -2.01 -21.40
N LEU A 60 7.64 -1.77 -20.13
CA LEU A 60 6.89 -0.81 -19.33
C LEU A 60 7.57 0.58 -19.46
N PRO A 61 6.79 1.67 -19.30
CA PRO A 61 7.38 2.98 -19.19
C PRO A 61 8.40 3.03 -18.05
N PRO A 62 9.61 3.60 -18.23
CA PRO A 62 10.68 3.58 -17.23
C PRO A 62 10.45 4.57 -16.09
N TYR A 63 9.23 4.99 -15.86
CA TYR A 63 8.86 6.01 -14.86
C TYR A 63 8.22 5.43 -13.60
N GLU A 64 8.01 4.11 -13.52
CA GLU A 64 7.25 3.49 -12.42
C GLU A 64 7.89 3.72 -11.04
N CYS A 65 9.23 3.69 -10.96
CA CYS A 65 9.93 4.01 -9.72
C CYS A 65 9.71 5.47 -9.31
N ALA A 66 9.90 6.40 -10.24
CA ALA A 66 9.72 7.82 -9.97
C ALA A 66 8.28 8.13 -9.58
N GLU A 67 7.29 7.61 -10.30
CA GLU A 67 5.86 7.80 -10.01
C GLU A 67 5.47 7.24 -8.63
N THR A 68 6.00 6.06 -8.28
CA THR A 68 5.75 5.44 -6.98
C THR A 68 6.38 6.26 -5.86
N LEU A 69 7.63 6.69 -6.02
CA LEU A 69 8.36 7.48 -5.02
C LEU A 69 7.76 8.89 -4.85
N GLU A 70 7.34 9.54 -5.93
CA GLU A 70 6.67 10.85 -5.87
C GLU A 70 5.36 10.79 -5.08
N ARG A 71 4.56 9.74 -5.30
CA ARG A 71 3.33 9.52 -4.54
C ARG A 71 3.59 9.25 -3.07
N LEU A 72 4.64 8.48 -2.75
CA LEU A 72 5.04 8.21 -1.38
C LEU A 72 5.56 9.48 -0.70
N ASP A 73 6.36 10.27 -1.39
CA ASP A 73 6.89 11.56 -0.94
C ASP A 73 5.74 12.52 -0.59
N THR A 74 4.75 12.62 -1.47
CA THR A 74 3.54 13.44 -1.27
C THR A 74 2.80 13.04 0.02
N GLU A 75 2.61 11.75 0.29
CA GLU A 75 1.96 11.29 1.52
C GLU A 75 2.83 11.57 2.75
N ILE A 76 4.15 11.38 2.67
CA ILE A 76 5.09 11.65 3.76
C ILE A 76 5.13 13.15 4.09
N GLU A 77 5.16 14.02 3.09
CA GLU A 77 5.12 15.48 3.30
C GLU A 77 3.80 15.92 3.94
N ALA A 78 2.68 15.39 3.45
CA ALA A 78 1.36 15.76 3.95
C ALA A 78 1.08 15.29 5.39
N LEU A 79 1.59 14.11 5.78
CA LEU A 79 1.26 13.44 7.03
C LEU A 79 2.36 13.55 8.08
N SER A 80 3.61 13.78 7.66
CA SER A 80 4.79 13.80 8.52
C SER A 80 4.85 12.60 9.47
N PRO A 81 4.85 11.34 8.96
CA PRO A 81 4.87 10.15 9.79
C PRO A 81 6.16 10.02 10.57
N GLU A 82 6.08 9.43 11.75
CA GLU A 82 7.25 9.00 12.54
C GLU A 82 7.67 7.58 12.18
N VAL A 83 6.69 6.73 11.83
CA VAL A 83 6.89 5.35 11.42
C VAL A 83 6.38 5.15 10.00
N VAL A 84 7.18 4.49 9.15
CA VAL A 84 6.77 4.08 7.80
C VAL A 84 6.96 2.58 7.66
N ILE A 85 5.89 1.88 7.27
CA ILE A 85 5.92 0.44 6.98
C ILE A 85 5.77 0.23 5.48
N CYS A 86 6.75 -0.44 4.86
CA CYS A 86 6.63 -1.03 3.54
C CYS A 86 6.26 -2.51 3.71
N LEU A 87 5.04 -2.86 3.34
CA LEU A 87 4.38 -4.11 3.72
C LEU A 87 4.68 -5.26 2.73
N GLY A 88 5.95 -5.51 2.47
CA GLY A 88 6.45 -6.52 1.55
C GLY A 88 6.38 -6.13 0.08
N ASP A 89 7.05 -6.90 -0.75
CA ASP A 89 7.18 -6.67 -2.19
C ASP A 89 7.55 -5.22 -2.52
N SER A 90 8.51 -4.67 -1.75
CA SER A 90 9.01 -3.31 -1.94
C SER A 90 9.79 -3.20 -3.25
N PHE A 91 10.45 -4.28 -3.65
CA PHE A 91 11.15 -4.42 -4.93
C PHE A 91 10.57 -5.58 -5.73
N ASP A 92 10.62 -5.46 -7.07
CA ASP A 92 10.02 -6.47 -7.95
C ASP A 92 10.83 -7.79 -8.00
N ASP A 93 12.12 -7.75 -7.67
CA ASP A 93 12.99 -8.87 -7.25
C ASP A 93 14.30 -8.36 -6.65
N GLY A 94 15.14 -9.26 -6.09
CA GLY A 94 16.43 -8.91 -5.52
C GLY A 94 17.35 -8.13 -6.48
N PRO A 95 17.60 -8.60 -7.73
CA PRO A 95 18.35 -7.84 -8.72
C PRO A 95 17.80 -6.44 -9.01
N ALA A 96 16.46 -6.23 -8.98
CA ALA A 96 15.87 -4.91 -9.14
C ALA A 96 16.25 -3.96 -7.98
N ALA A 97 16.31 -4.49 -6.75
CA ALA A 97 16.80 -3.70 -5.61
C ALA A 97 18.27 -3.28 -5.76
N GLU A 98 19.12 -4.17 -6.27
CA GLU A 98 20.55 -3.90 -6.48
C GLU A 98 20.79 -2.93 -7.64
N SER A 99 19.97 -3.00 -8.70
CA SER A 99 20.10 -2.19 -9.91
C SER A 99 19.41 -0.83 -9.83
N LEU A 100 18.79 -0.52 -8.69
CA LEU A 100 18.12 0.76 -8.51
C LEU A 100 19.10 1.93 -8.75
N SER A 101 18.68 2.91 -9.55
CA SER A 101 19.53 4.05 -9.89
C SER A 101 19.92 4.86 -8.67
N GLU A 102 21.09 5.49 -8.70
CA GLU A 102 21.57 6.32 -7.60
C GLU A 102 20.57 7.43 -7.20
N PRO A 103 19.95 8.17 -8.14
CA PRO A 103 18.91 9.15 -7.78
C PRO A 103 17.75 8.55 -6.99
N HIS A 104 17.27 7.37 -7.36
CA HIS A 104 16.17 6.70 -6.62
C HIS A 104 16.62 6.23 -5.24
N ARG A 105 17.85 5.69 -5.11
CA ARG A 105 18.43 5.34 -3.80
C ARG A 105 18.55 6.53 -2.87
N LEU A 106 19.02 7.67 -3.38
CA LEU A 106 19.11 8.91 -2.60
C LEU A 106 17.73 9.45 -2.24
N TRP A 107 16.75 9.30 -3.13
CA TRP A 107 15.36 9.68 -2.83
C TRP A 107 14.79 8.85 -1.68
N ILE A 108 14.93 7.53 -1.73
CA ILE A 108 14.51 6.63 -0.65
C ILE A 108 15.22 7.00 0.66
N ALA A 109 16.55 7.19 0.64
CA ALA A 109 17.31 7.57 1.82
C ALA A 109 16.82 8.89 2.43
N ARG A 110 16.45 9.87 1.60
CA ARG A 110 15.83 11.13 2.05
C ARG A 110 14.47 10.89 2.70
N LEU A 111 13.61 10.03 2.11
CA LEU A 111 12.32 9.70 2.69
C LEU A 111 12.45 8.98 4.04
N MET A 112 13.49 8.18 4.21
CA MET A 112 13.77 7.46 5.46
C MET A 112 14.35 8.35 6.56
N ALA A 113 14.98 9.46 6.20
CA ALA A 113 15.70 10.31 7.15
C ALA A 113 14.80 10.80 8.29
N GLY A 114 15.21 10.53 9.54
CA GLY A 114 14.51 10.94 10.75
C GLY A 114 13.21 10.17 11.05
N ARG A 115 13.02 9.00 10.44
CA ARG A 115 11.84 8.13 10.63
C ARG A 115 12.25 6.71 10.96
N ASP A 116 11.43 6.04 11.74
CA ASP A 116 11.50 4.59 11.90
C ASP A 116 10.94 3.94 10.64
N TRP A 117 11.82 3.30 9.87
CA TRP A 117 11.47 2.68 8.61
C TRP A 117 11.54 1.17 8.69
N ILE A 118 10.41 0.52 8.37
CA ILE A 118 10.23 -0.92 8.52
C ILE A 118 9.96 -1.53 7.15
N TRP A 119 10.84 -2.46 6.75
CA TRP A 119 10.70 -3.29 5.57
C TRP A 119 10.17 -4.65 5.99
N ILE A 120 8.91 -4.97 5.66
CA ILE A 120 8.37 -6.32 5.83
C ILE A 120 8.82 -7.14 4.63
N ALA A 121 9.30 -8.37 4.89
CA ALA A 121 9.69 -9.29 3.83
C ALA A 121 8.49 -9.69 2.96
N GLY A 122 8.63 -9.60 1.64
CA GLY A 122 7.67 -10.06 0.66
C GLY A 122 8.09 -11.38 0.02
N ASN A 123 7.30 -11.89 -0.91
CA ASN A 123 7.67 -13.08 -1.68
C ASN A 123 8.57 -12.74 -2.88
N HIS A 124 8.58 -11.50 -3.34
CA HIS A 124 9.48 -10.99 -4.36
C HIS A 124 10.83 -10.54 -3.78
N ASP A 125 10.84 -10.06 -2.53
CA ASP A 125 12.01 -9.57 -1.80
C ASP A 125 12.12 -10.18 -0.39
N PRO A 126 12.29 -11.51 -0.27
CA PRO A 126 12.28 -12.23 1.01
C PRO A 126 13.54 -12.01 1.86
N ALA A 127 14.62 -11.53 1.27
CA ALA A 127 15.88 -11.27 1.96
C ALA A 127 15.97 -9.81 2.43
N PRO A 128 16.74 -9.53 3.50
CA PRO A 128 17.03 -8.16 3.89
C PRO A 128 17.66 -7.38 2.72
N LEU A 129 17.13 -6.19 2.49
CA LEU A 129 17.65 -5.28 1.46
C LEU A 129 18.95 -4.63 1.91
N SER A 130 19.77 -4.18 0.97
CA SER A 130 20.98 -3.39 1.24
C SER A 130 20.67 -1.92 1.64
N LEU A 131 19.43 -1.66 2.06
CA LEU A 131 18.96 -0.36 2.51
C LEU A 131 18.92 -0.31 4.05
N SER A 132 19.08 0.87 4.59
CA SER A 132 18.88 1.11 6.03
C SER A 132 17.43 0.84 6.44
N GLY A 133 17.16 0.88 7.74
CA GLY A 133 15.86 0.55 8.31
C GLY A 133 15.85 -0.83 8.97
N GLN A 134 14.69 -1.20 9.48
CA GLN A 134 14.47 -2.48 10.14
C GLN A 134 13.85 -3.47 9.15
N HIS A 135 14.40 -4.69 9.06
CA HIS A 135 13.90 -5.75 8.18
C HIS A 135 13.31 -6.87 9.01
N MET A 136 12.05 -7.23 8.76
CA MET A 136 11.37 -8.26 9.54
C MET A 136 10.25 -8.95 8.74
N GLY A 137 9.80 -10.12 9.23
CA GLY A 137 8.70 -10.86 8.60
C GLY A 137 7.31 -10.32 8.95
N GLU A 138 7.19 -9.74 10.13
CA GLU A 138 5.96 -9.08 10.60
C GLU A 138 6.31 -8.01 11.64
N PHE A 139 5.44 -7.01 11.79
CA PHE A 139 5.54 -5.96 12.79
C PHE A 139 4.25 -5.88 13.58
N VAL A 140 4.37 -5.77 14.90
CA VAL A 140 3.22 -5.63 15.80
C VAL A 140 3.26 -4.26 16.46
N GLN A 141 2.21 -3.51 16.28
CA GLN A 141 1.89 -2.28 16.99
C GLN A 141 0.47 -2.45 17.50
N GLU A 142 0.33 -2.86 18.75
CA GLU A 142 -0.99 -3.16 19.34
C GLU A 142 -2.01 -2.03 19.06
N PRO A 143 -3.24 -2.37 18.63
CA PRO A 143 -3.81 -3.71 18.49
C PRO A 143 -3.64 -4.33 17.09
N LEU A 144 -2.74 -3.81 16.24
CA LEU A 144 -2.57 -4.21 14.85
C LEU A 144 -1.31 -5.04 14.61
N THR A 145 -1.41 -5.98 13.66
CA THR A 145 -0.29 -6.80 13.17
C THR A 145 -0.14 -6.60 11.67
N PHE A 146 1.06 -6.21 11.23
CA PHE A 146 1.41 -5.92 9.85
C PHE A 146 2.27 -7.05 9.27
N ARG A 147 1.84 -7.63 8.15
CA ARG A 147 2.57 -8.67 7.42
C ARG A 147 2.27 -8.61 5.93
N HIS A 148 3.14 -9.19 5.11
CA HIS A 148 2.92 -9.15 3.67
C HIS A 148 1.70 -9.98 3.25
N ILE A 149 1.63 -11.25 3.63
CA ILE A 149 0.56 -12.17 3.22
C ILE A 149 -0.38 -12.44 4.39
N ALA A 150 -1.69 -12.26 4.19
CA ALA A 150 -2.71 -12.59 5.18
C ALA A 150 -2.68 -14.07 5.53
N LYS A 151 -2.87 -14.39 6.82
CA LYS A 151 -2.97 -15.77 7.32
C LYS A 151 -4.43 -16.13 7.57
N ALA A 152 -4.83 -17.34 7.16
CA ALA A 152 -6.22 -17.80 7.32
C ALA A 152 -6.67 -17.82 8.79
N ASP A 153 -5.76 -18.12 9.71
CA ASP A 153 -5.96 -18.30 11.14
C ASP A 153 -5.46 -17.11 11.99
N SER A 154 -5.33 -15.91 11.39
CA SER A 154 -4.85 -14.74 12.12
C SER A 154 -5.87 -14.25 13.15
N SER A 155 -5.34 -13.68 14.26
CA SER A 155 -6.14 -12.91 15.19
C SER A 155 -6.69 -11.63 14.57
N PRO A 156 -7.78 -11.04 15.11
CA PRO A 156 -8.25 -9.74 14.66
C PRO A 156 -7.16 -8.66 14.72
N GLY A 157 -7.18 -7.71 13.77
CA GLY A 157 -6.20 -6.64 13.68
C GLY A 157 -5.12 -6.87 12.62
N GLU A 158 -5.27 -7.88 11.75
CA GLU A 158 -4.31 -8.15 10.67
C GLU A 158 -4.40 -7.11 9.54
N ILE A 159 -3.25 -6.52 9.21
CA ILE A 159 -3.05 -5.65 8.03
C ILE A 159 -2.10 -6.36 7.08
N SER A 160 -2.51 -6.54 5.81
CA SER A 160 -1.69 -7.23 4.81
C SER A 160 -1.74 -6.57 3.43
N GLY A 161 -0.84 -7.00 2.52
CA GLY A 161 -0.78 -6.63 1.10
C GLY A 161 -0.96 -7.84 0.19
N HIS A 162 -0.05 -8.03 -0.78
CA HIS A 162 0.14 -9.19 -1.65
C HIS A 162 -0.94 -9.41 -2.73
N PHE A 163 -2.22 -9.36 -2.37
CA PHE A 163 -3.32 -9.70 -3.27
C PHE A 163 -3.69 -8.59 -4.25
N HIS A 164 -3.26 -7.35 -3.99
CA HIS A 164 -3.56 -6.17 -4.81
C HIS A 164 -5.05 -6.07 -5.18
N PRO A 165 -5.98 -6.03 -4.21
CA PRO A 165 -7.41 -6.11 -4.47
C PRO A 165 -7.90 -5.00 -5.40
N LYS A 166 -8.72 -5.39 -6.39
CA LYS A 166 -9.35 -4.46 -7.34
C LYS A 166 -10.85 -4.73 -7.44
N ALA A 167 -11.65 -3.71 -7.12
CA ALA A 167 -13.10 -3.75 -7.33
C ALA A 167 -13.45 -3.36 -8.77
N ARG A 168 -14.51 -3.97 -9.32
CA ARG A 168 -15.04 -3.60 -10.63
C ARG A 168 -16.19 -2.59 -10.44
N VAL A 169 -16.02 -1.39 -10.99
CA VAL A 169 -17.01 -0.32 -10.90
C VAL A 169 -17.21 0.27 -12.30
N GLY A 170 -18.43 0.22 -12.82
CA GLY A 170 -18.74 0.74 -14.16
C GLY A 170 -17.89 0.10 -15.27
N GLY A 171 -17.52 -1.19 -15.14
CA GLY A 171 -16.67 -1.90 -16.09
C GLY A 171 -15.16 -1.67 -15.92
N VAL A 172 -14.74 -0.74 -15.07
CA VAL A 172 -13.34 -0.44 -14.78
C VAL A 172 -12.89 -1.11 -13.48
N ARG A 173 -11.69 -1.69 -13.46
CA ARG A 173 -11.08 -2.26 -12.26
C ARG A 173 -10.31 -1.17 -11.52
N ARG A 174 -10.69 -0.90 -10.28
CA ARG A 174 -10.08 0.12 -9.42
C ARG A 174 -9.42 -0.53 -8.21
N PRO A 175 -8.19 -0.13 -7.84
CA PRO A 175 -7.58 -0.57 -6.59
C PRO A 175 -8.45 -0.18 -5.39
N CYS A 176 -8.49 -1.04 -4.38
CA CYS A 176 -9.28 -0.81 -3.18
C CYS A 176 -8.63 -1.47 -1.96
N PHE A 177 -8.89 -0.93 -0.79
CA PHE A 177 -8.70 -1.66 0.46
C PHE A 177 -9.87 -2.63 0.62
N LEU A 178 -9.58 -3.81 1.15
CA LEU A 178 -10.62 -4.71 1.64
C LEU A 178 -10.56 -4.72 3.16
N VAL A 179 -11.71 -4.63 3.80
CA VAL A 179 -11.79 -4.60 5.26
C VAL A 179 -13.02 -5.36 5.73
N ASP A 180 -12.82 -6.23 6.72
CA ASP A 180 -13.87 -6.84 7.52
C ASP A 180 -13.60 -6.57 9.02
N GLN A 181 -14.21 -7.33 9.93
CA GLN A 181 -14.03 -7.15 11.37
C GLN A 181 -12.66 -7.62 11.88
N HIS A 182 -11.94 -8.47 11.13
CA HIS A 182 -10.70 -9.13 11.58
C HIS A 182 -9.48 -8.68 10.82
N ARG A 183 -9.61 -8.34 9.52
CA ARG A 183 -8.47 -8.05 8.66
C ARG A 183 -8.70 -6.90 7.69
N MET A 184 -7.59 -6.33 7.26
CA MET A 184 -7.55 -5.37 6.17
C MET A 184 -6.47 -5.80 5.17
N ILE A 185 -6.84 -5.81 3.88
CA ILE A 185 -5.90 -6.05 2.78
C ILE A 185 -5.74 -4.74 2.01
N LEU A 186 -4.50 -4.26 1.91
CA LEU A 186 -4.17 -3.02 1.22
C LEU A 186 -4.09 -3.25 -0.29
N PRO A 187 -4.43 -2.24 -1.10
CA PRO A 187 -4.10 -2.24 -2.51
C PRO A 187 -2.59 -2.11 -2.72
N ALA A 188 -2.08 -2.58 -3.85
CA ALA A 188 -0.72 -2.26 -4.23
C ALA A 188 -0.54 -0.75 -4.40
N PHE A 189 0.49 -0.22 -3.77
CA PHE A 189 0.85 1.19 -3.86
C PHE A 189 1.70 1.49 -5.10
N GLY A 190 2.48 0.54 -5.58
CA GLY A 190 3.35 0.69 -6.74
C GLY A 190 2.60 1.00 -8.04
N ALA A 191 3.23 1.79 -8.90
CA ALA A 191 2.74 2.05 -10.24
C ALA A 191 2.79 0.79 -11.12
N TYR A 192 1.88 0.68 -12.09
CA TYR A 192 1.77 -0.44 -13.05
C TYR A 192 1.62 -1.83 -12.41
N THR A 193 1.07 -1.90 -11.21
CA THR A 193 0.80 -3.17 -10.54
C THR A 193 -0.47 -3.83 -11.09
N GLY A 194 -0.43 -5.14 -11.22
CA GLY A 194 -1.58 -5.98 -11.49
C GLY A 194 -2.60 -5.92 -10.35
N GLY A 195 -3.32 -6.99 -10.14
CA GLY A 195 -4.20 -7.15 -8.97
C GLY A 195 -5.31 -8.14 -9.22
N MET A 196 -5.84 -8.70 -8.13
CA MET A 196 -6.91 -9.68 -8.14
C MET A 196 -8.29 -9.02 -8.11
N ASP A 197 -9.24 -9.66 -8.75
CA ASP A 197 -10.66 -9.32 -8.60
C ASP A 197 -11.15 -9.75 -7.21
N LEU A 198 -12.11 -9.04 -6.64
CA LEU A 198 -12.65 -9.38 -5.31
C LEU A 198 -13.32 -10.76 -5.26
N SER A 199 -13.77 -11.27 -6.41
CA SER A 199 -14.34 -12.62 -6.53
C SER A 199 -13.30 -13.74 -6.61
N ALA A 200 -11.98 -13.41 -6.67
CA ALA A 200 -10.94 -14.41 -6.69
C ALA A 200 -11.00 -15.28 -5.42
N PRO A 201 -10.98 -16.63 -5.55
CA PRO A 201 -11.12 -17.54 -4.41
C PRO A 201 -10.12 -17.27 -3.28
N GLU A 202 -8.91 -16.82 -3.62
CA GLU A 202 -7.84 -16.50 -2.68
C GLU A 202 -8.23 -15.31 -1.77
N ILE A 203 -8.91 -14.31 -2.32
CA ILE A 203 -9.41 -13.15 -1.56
C ILE A 203 -10.72 -13.53 -0.85
N ALA A 204 -11.65 -14.13 -1.59
CA ALA A 204 -12.98 -14.46 -1.05
C ALA A 204 -12.90 -15.44 0.14
N GLY A 205 -11.94 -16.38 0.12
CA GLY A 205 -11.69 -17.33 1.22
C GLY A 205 -11.07 -16.71 2.47
N LEU A 206 -10.49 -15.51 2.36
CA LEU A 206 -9.89 -14.79 3.50
C LEU A 206 -10.87 -13.85 4.19
N MET A 207 -11.81 -13.28 3.44
CA MET A 207 -12.70 -12.21 3.92
C MET A 207 -14.00 -12.77 4.51
N GLN A 208 -14.51 -12.09 5.53
CA GLN A 208 -15.81 -12.43 6.13
C GLN A 208 -16.97 -11.80 5.35
N GLY A 209 -18.19 -12.31 5.59
CA GLY A 209 -19.39 -11.92 4.84
C GLY A 209 -19.83 -10.45 4.97
N ASP A 210 -19.27 -9.70 5.91
CA ASP A 210 -19.49 -8.26 6.08
C ASP A 210 -18.41 -7.37 5.45
N ALA A 211 -17.49 -8.00 4.71
CA ALA A 211 -16.37 -7.31 4.09
C ALA A 211 -16.79 -6.17 3.15
N ARG A 212 -16.01 -5.12 3.16
CA ARG A 212 -16.22 -3.92 2.34
C ARG A 212 -14.97 -3.58 1.55
N ALA A 213 -15.18 -3.06 0.36
CA ALA A 213 -14.14 -2.48 -0.48
C ALA A 213 -14.17 -0.96 -0.36
N ILE A 214 -13.02 -0.35 -0.06
CA ILE A 214 -12.84 1.10 -0.04
C ILE A 214 -11.99 1.48 -1.26
N LEU A 215 -12.61 2.13 -2.24
CA LEU A 215 -11.95 2.51 -3.47
C LEU A 215 -10.88 3.58 -3.24
N THR A 216 -9.77 3.48 -3.97
CA THR A 216 -8.72 4.52 -4.02
C THR A 216 -9.01 5.55 -5.12
N GLY A 217 -8.17 6.59 -5.20
CA GLY A 217 -8.25 7.66 -6.21
C GLY A 217 -9.14 8.83 -5.79
N ALA A 218 -9.32 9.79 -6.67
CA ALA A 218 -9.96 11.09 -6.37
C ALA A 218 -11.37 10.98 -5.77
N THR A 219 -12.11 9.91 -6.08
CA THR A 219 -13.41 9.63 -5.49
C THR A 219 -13.33 8.33 -4.70
N GLN A 220 -13.21 8.45 -3.39
CA GLN A 220 -13.32 7.29 -2.50
C GLN A 220 -14.80 6.91 -2.33
N ALA A 221 -15.08 5.62 -2.37
CA ALA A 221 -16.40 5.08 -2.10
C ALA A 221 -16.25 3.76 -1.35
N VAL A 222 -17.17 3.51 -0.43
CA VAL A 222 -17.26 2.26 0.31
C VAL A 222 -18.35 1.40 -0.32
N LEU A 223 -17.99 0.22 -0.77
CA LEU A 223 -18.87 -0.74 -1.42
C LEU A 223 -18.92 -2.04 -0.61
N PRO A 224 -20.06 -2.73 -0.52
CA PRO A 224 -20.07 -4.08 0.01
C PRO A 224 -19.23 -4.99 -0.90
N MET A 225 -18.46 -5.91 -0.30
CA MET A 225 -17.87 -7.00 -1.05
C MET A 225 -18.98 -8.01 -1.33
N VAL A 226 -19.48 -8.01 -2.57
CA VAL A 226 -20.48 -9.02 -2.98
C VAL A 226 -19.72 -10.30 -3.27
N ALA A 227 -19.94 -11.34 -2.46
CA ALA A 227 -19.51 -12.69 -2.80
C ALA A 227 -20.22 -13.12 -4.09
N ALA A 228 -19.47 -13.64 -5.05
CA ALA A 228 -20.00 -14.13 -6.31
C ALA A 228 -20.87 -15.39 -6.11
#